data_30f4ee0daf2731a9a3d0a0ff99928006
#
_entry.id   30f4ee0daf2731a9a3d0a0ff99928006
#
_cell.length_a   1.000
_cell.length_b   1.000
_cell.length_c   1.000
_cell.angle_alpha   90.00
_cell.angle_beta   90.00
_cell.angle_gamma   90.00
#
_symmetry.space_group_name_H-M   'P 1'
#
loop_
_entity.id
_entity.type
_entity.pdbx_description
1 polymer ?
#
loop_
_entity_poly.entity_id
_entity_poly.type
_entity_poly.pdbx_seq_one_letter_code
_entity_poly.pdbx_strand_id
1 'polypeptide(L)'
;LLTGQHHWRRFHGIAQAYDGPVFQPDDFTIAKIFKEKGYRTAAFGKWHLGWDFDAIRKPGVAKEDWVKAESYDWNKRFPGGPTDQGFDHYFGDGTINFPPYCWIENDRFVTIPTKPVIKSEPLAGGGTFRPGPMAESWNPYDILPTMTEKALEWINEQSPDQPFFVYLAFNSPHYPIVPNKEFHGKSKAGYYGDFVIETDAMVGRVLIALEKGGLAENTLVIFSADNGAETHAFERLEAFDQWSSGKYRGVKRDIYEGGHRVPFIVRWPGQIEAGAVSDEVVSQVDLAVTFADIIGYPLGSDVAIDSYNLLPVLKGEDYDRPLRTATVQNTSPGKFALRQGDWVLIDASSGAARKEEKHYLERLGLEAYGERNEGLLFNLKEDP
;
A
#
# COMPACT_ATOMS: atom_id res chain seq x y z
N LEU A 1 6.27 -3.86 5.41
CA LEU A 1 6.83 -4.49 4.22
C LEU A 1 8.31 -4.13 4.06
N LEU A 2 8.69 -2.87 3.82
CA LEU A 2 10.05 -2.50 3.41
C LEU A 2 11.16 -2.82 4.42
N THR A 3 10.84 -2.90 5.72
CA THR A 3 11.83 -3.11 6.80
C THR A 3 11.70 -4.45 7.52
N GLY A 4 10.68 -5.26 7.21
CA GLY A 4 10.41 -6.49 7.97
C GLY A 4 10.02 -6.25 9.43
N GLN A 5 9.54 -5.04 9.74
CA GLN A 5 9.10 -4.65 11.07
C GLN A 5 7.70 -4.06 11.02
N HIS A 6 6.94 -4.28 12.05
CA HIS A 6 5.64 -3.64 12.20
C HIS A 6 5.80 -2.12 12.42
N HIS A 7 4.92 -1.33 11.80
CA HIS A 7 5.02 0.13 11.77
C HIS A 7 5.00 0.78 13.16
N TRP A 8 4.25 0.22 14.12
CA TRP A 8 4.14 0.79 15.47
C TRP A 8 5.44 0.75 16.28
N ARG A 9 6.47 0.03 15.83
CA ARG A 9 7.81 0.11 16.44
C ARG A 9 8.48 1.43 16.21
N ARG A 10 8.06 2.17 15.20
CA ARG A 10 8.66 3.42 14.74
C ARG A 10 7.69 4.58 14.69
N PHE A 11 6.53 4.35 14.13
CA PHE A 11 5.60 5.39 13.77
C PHE A 11 4.17 4.97 14.09
N HIS A 12 3.50 5.78 14.91
CA HIS A 12 2.09 5.59 15.24
C HIS A 12 1.26 6.61 14.48
N GLY A 13 0.50 6.15 13.51
CA GLY A 13 -0.40 7.00 12.73
C GLY A 13 -0.21 6.87 11.22
N ILE A 14 -0.63 7.90 10.52
CA ILE A 14 -0.56 8.02 9.06
C ILE A 14 0.18 9.32 8.75
N ALA A 15 1.25 9.23 7.96
CA ALA A 15 2.00 10.40 7.52
C ALA A 15 1.06 11.39 6.81
N GLN A 16 1.18 12.66 7.15
CA GLN A 16 0.39 13.74 6.56
C GLN A 16 1.15 14.42 5.42
N ALA A 17 0.46 15.29 4.69
CA ALA A 17 1.12 16.17 3.73
C ALA A 17 2.23 16.97 4.45
N TYR A 18 3.39 17.07 3.83
CA TYR A 18 4.54 17.80 4.35
C TYR A 18 5.22 17.20 5.61
N ASP A 19 4.83 15.99 6.03
CA ASP A 19 5.58 15.28 7.06
C ASP A 19 6.97 14.87 6.53
N GLY A 20 7.96 14.90 7.43
CA GLY A 20 9.31 14.45 7.11
C GLY A 20 9.41 12.95 6.86
N PRO A 21 10.59 12.47 6.40
CA PRO A 21 10.81 11.06 6.12
C PRO A 21 10.61 10.18 7.35
N VAL A 22 9.86 9.09 7.20
CA VAL A 22 9.69 8.05 8.23
C VAL A 22 10.98 7.24 8.39
N PHE A 23 11.71 7.07 7.31
CA PHE A 23 12.98 6.33 7.30
C PHE A 23 14.18 7.25 7.49
N GLN A 24 15.17 6.74 8.22
CA GLN A 24 16.49 7.34 8.32
C GLN A 24 17.41 6.78 7.21
N PRO A 25 18.49 7.49 6.85
CA PRO A 25 19.39 7.04 5.77
C PRO A 25 20.05 5.68 6.01
N ASP A 26 20.27 5.30 7.25
CA ASP A 26 20.90 4.04 7.69
C ASP A 26 19.91 2.91 7.98
N ASP A 27 18.61 3.18 7.84
CA ASP A 27 17.60 2.15 8.03
C ASP A 27 17.76 1.00 7.05
N PHE A 28 17.55 -0.22 7.54
CA PHE A 28 17.40 -1.39 6.71
C PHE A 28 16.13 -1.27 5.84
N THR A 29 16.27 -1.55 4.54
CA THR A 29 15.15 -1.76 3.63
C THR A 29 15.43 -2.91 2.67
N ILE A 30 14.38 -3.57 2.19
CA ILE A 30 14.51 -4.62 1.17
C ILE A 30 15.14 -4.09 -0.12
N ALA A 31 14.90 -2.84 -0.50
CA ALA A 31 15.52 -2.25 -1.69
C ALA A 31 17.04 -2.16 -1.57
N LYS A 32 17.56 -1.83 -0.37
CA LYS A 32 19.01 -1.78 -0.13
C LYS A 32 19.68 -3.13 -0.30
N ILE A 33 19.09 -4.21 0.26
CA ILE A 33 19.69 -5.55 0.11
C ILE A 33 19.64 -6.07 -1.32
N PHE A 34 18.58 -5.78 -2.07
CA PHE A 34 18.55 -6.07 -3.51
C PHE A 34 19.65 -5.34 -4.26
N LYS A 35 19.82 -4.04 -4.00
CA LYS A 35 20.88 -3.22 -4.60
C LYS A 35 22.27 -3.74 -4.26
N GLU A 36 22.54 -4.10 -2.99
CA GLU A 36 23.81 -4.68 -2.54
C GLU A 36 24.11 -6.03 -3.20
N LYS A 37 23.06 -6.77 -3.59
CA LYS A 37 23.17 -8.02 -4.36
C LYS A 37 23.25 -7.80 -5.88
N GLY A 38 23.38 -6.56 -6.33
CA GLY A 38 23.56 -6.23 -7.74
C GLY A 38 22.27 -6.20 -8.56
N TYR A 39 21.10 -6.18 -7.92
CA TYR A 39 19.83 -5.96 -8.60
C TYR A 39 19.68 -4.50 -9.01
N ARG A 40 19.12 -4.23 -10.18
CA ARG A 40 18.54 -2.93 -10.49
C ARG A 40 17.26 -2.76 -9.69
N THR A 41 17.06 -1.61 -9.06
CA THR A 41 15.94 -1.39 -8.16
C THR A 41 15.09 -0.19 -8.58
N ALA A 42 13.77 -0.35 -8.66
CA ALA A 42 12.87 0.73 -9.02
C ALA A 42 11.60 0.73 -8.17
N ALA A 43 11.08 1.94 -7.89
CA ALA A 43 9.77 2.12 -7.27
C ALA A 43 8.90 3.01 -8.16
N PHE A 44 7.64 2.63 -8.32
CA PHE A 44 6.65 3.39 -9.09
C PHE A 44 5.40 3.59 -8.24
N GLY A 45 4.88 4.81 -8.26
CA GLY A 45 3.61 5.12 -7.63
C GLY A 45 3.71 5.78 -6.27
N LYS A 46 2.76 5.45 -5.40
CA LYS A 46 2.60 6.06 -4.08
C LYS A 46 3.76 5.73 -3.16
N TRP A 47 4.41 6.77 -2.62
CA TRP A 47 5.41 6.59 -1.56
C TRP A 47 4.81 6.68 -0.16
N HIS A 48 4.19 7.78 0.18
CA HIS A 48 3.47 8.07 1.45
C HIS A 48 4.26 7.76 2.74
N LEU A 49 5.57 7.84 2.68
CA LEU A 49 6.48 7.60 3.82
C LEU A 49 7.30 8.85 4.15
N GLY A 50 6.79 10.01 3.73
CA GLY A 50 7.38 11.33 3.95
C GLY A 50 8.51 11.65 2.99
N TRP A 51 8.79 12.95 2.91
CA TRP A 51 9.87 13.58 2.15
C TRP A 51 10.46 14.72 2.98
N ASP A 52 11.71 15.05 2.76
CA ASP A 52 12.33 16.17 3.47
C ASP A 52 11.93 17.50 2.83
N PHE A 53 10.73 17.97 3.16
CA PHE A 53 10.23 19.28 2.73
C PHE A 53 11.05 20.45 3.32
N ASP A 54 11.74 20.26 4.45
CA ASP A 54 12.57 21.30 5.05
C ASP A 54 13.79 21.60 4.18
N ALA A 55 14.33 20.62 3.48
CA ALA A 55 15.44 20.80 2.56
C ALA A 55 15.12 21.75 1.41
N ILE A 56 13.86 21.81 0.98
CA ILE A 56 13.42 22.67 -0.13
C ILE A 56 12.62 23.89 0.33
N ARG A 57 12.30 23.99 1.64
CA ARG A 57 11.57 25.15 2.16
C ARG A 57 12.43 26.40 2.12
N LYS A 58 11.82 27.53 1.78
CA LYS A 58 12.48 28.84 1.82
C LYS A 58 12.65 29.30 3.26
N PRO A 59 13.74 30.01 3.59
CA PRO A 59 13.97 30.56 4.92
C PRO A 59 12.84 31.50 5.39
N GLY A 60 12.47 31.40 6.66
CA GLY A 60 11.51 32.31 7.31
C GLY A 60 10.04 32.05 6.98
N VAL A 61 9.72 30.96 6.28
CA VAL A 61 8.32 30.58 6.02
C VAL A 61 7.65 30.08 7.29
N ALA A 62 6.56 30.69 7.67
CA ALA A 62 5.74 30.28 8.80
C ALA A 62 5.02 28.94 8.54
N LYS A 63 4.72 28.19 9.61
CA LYS A 63 4.13 26.85 9.50
C LYS A 63 2.76 26.86 8.81
N GLU A 64 1.96 27.87 9.05
CA GLU A 64 0.65 28.08 8.42
C GLU A 64 0.72 28.27 6.90
N ASP A 65 1.89 28.64 6.40
CA ASP A 65 2.14 28.87 4.98
C ASP A 65 2.73 27.64 4.26
N TRP A 66 2.95 26.53 4.94
CA TRP A 66 3.51 25.30 4.35
C TRP A 66 2.68 24.73 3.20
N VAL A 67 1.40 25.03 3.16
CA VAL A 67 0.51 24.59 2.06
C VAL A 67 0.59 25.48 0.83
N LYS A 68 1.42 26.53 0.82
CA LYS A 68 1.55 27.48 -0.29
C LYS A 68 2.69 27.08 -1.21
N ALA A 69 2.48 27.19 -2.52
CA ALA A 69 3.49 26.88 -3.53
C ALA A 69 4.75 27.73 -3.39
N GLU A 70 4.60 29.03 -3.11
CA GLU A 70 5.68 29.98 -2.94
C GLU A 70 6.60 29.72 -1.75
N SER A 71 6.19 28.84 -0.83
CA SER A 71 6.95 28.50 0.38
C SER A 71 8.15 27.60 0.09
N TYR A 72 8.24 27.04 -1.11
CA TYR A 72 9.25 26.07 -1.48
C TYR A 72 10.06 26.50 -2.70
N ASP A 73 11.29 26.00 -2.77
CA ASP A 73 12.13 26.04 -3.97
C ASP A 73 12.06 24.67 -4.68
N TRP A 74 11.11 24.53 -5.56
CA TRP A 74 10.80 23.31 -6.29
C TRP A 74 11.89 22.86 -7.29
N ASN A 75 12.93 23.68 -7.52
CA ASN A 75 14.07 23.34 -8.38
C ASN A 75 15.16 22.60 -7.63
N LYS A 76 15.10 22.56 -6.30
CA LYS A 76 16.06 21.85 -5.49
C LYS A 76 15.86 20.33 -5.56
N ARG A 77 16.90 19.58 -5.17
CA ARG A 77 16.79 18.18 -4.84
C ARG A 77 15.77 17.98 -3.70
N PHE A 78 14.90 17.00 -3.87
CA PHE A 78 13.86 16.65 -2.90
C PHE A 78 14.23 15.32 -2.20
N PRO A 79 14.99 15.35 -1.10
CA PRO A 79 15.52 14.16 -0.47
C PRO A 79 14.49 13.47 0.46
N GLY A 80 14.90 12.33 1.03
CA GLY A 80 14.10 11.55 1.96
C GLY A 80 13.14 10.55 1.31
N GLY A 81 13.09 10.52 -0.03
CA GLY A 81 12.24 9.64 -0.80
C GLY A 81 12.83 8.27 -1.11
N PRO A 82 12.25 7.53 -2.06
CA PRO A 82 12.64 6.16 -2.41
C PRO A 82 14.11 6.01 -2.78
N THR A 83 14.70 6.96 -3.49
CA THR A 83 16.10 6.89 -3.91
C THR A 83 17.09 6.94 -2.75
N ASP A 84 16.72 7.57 -1.64
CA ASP A 84 17.52 7.55 -0.41
C ASP A 84 17.32 6.25 0.39
N GLN A 85 16.36 5.40 -0.02
CA GLN A 85 16.01 4.13 0.62
C GLN A 85 16.38 2.88 -0.19
N GLY A 86 17.27 3.03 -1.17
CA GLY A 86 17.87 1.91 -1.91
C GLY A 86 17.29 1.69 -3.31
N PHE A 87 16.32 2.47 -3.76
CA PHE A 87 15.86 2.42 -5.14
C PHE A 87 16.76 3.24 -6.06
N ASP A 88 17.17 2.68 -7.20
CA ASP A 88 17.94 3.38 -8.22
C ASP A 88 17.09 4.33 -9.03
N HIS A 89 15.80 4.00 -9.17
CA HIS A 89 14.82 4.81 -9.89
C HIS A 89 13.51 4.92 -9.11
N TYR A 90 12.89 6.08 -9.20
CA TYR A 90 11.54 6.33 -8.70
C TYR A 90 10.76 7.19 -9.68
N PHE A 91 9.49 6.84 -9.87
CA PHE A 91 8.53 7.73 -10.53
C PHE A 91 7.16 7.62 -9.84
N GLY A 92 6.60 8.74 -9.40
CA GLY A 92 5.30 8.73 -8.73
C GLY A 92 4.79 10.11 -8.35
N ASP A 93 3.68 10.12 -7.61
CA ASP A 93 2.98 11.32 -7.18
C ASP A 93 3.05 11.58 -5.66
N GLY A 94 3.82 10.76 -4.94
CA GLY A 94 3.84 10.78 -3.49
C GLY A 94 2.55 10.21 -2.89
N THR A 95 1.42 10.88 -3.01
CA THR A 95 0.11 10.41 -2.52
C THR A 95 -1.02 11.13 -3.24
N ILE A 96 -1.96 10.37 -3.80
CA ILE A 96 -3.03 10.85 -4.69
C ILE A 96 -3.88 12.02 -4.13
N ASN A 97 -4.10 12.07 -2.84
CA ASN A 97 -5.00 13.06 -2.21
C ASN A 97 -4.32 14.00 -1.21
N PHE A 98 -2.98 14.06 -1.25
CA PHE A 98 -2.17 15.01 -0.49
C PHE A 98 -1.34 15.87 -1.44
N PRO A 99 -1.27 17.20 -1.21
CA PRO A 99 -0.36 18.06 -1.95
C PRO A 99 1.11 17.78 -1.58
N PRO A 100 2.06 18.11 -2.46
CA PRO A 100 1.89 18.72 -3.76
C PRO A 100 1.41 17.73 -4.82
N TYR A 101 0.49 18.16 -5.70
CA TYR A 101 -0.05 17.34 -6.78
C TYR A 101 0.82 17.52 -8.03
N CYS A 102 1.80 16.66 -8.18
CA CYS A 102 2.77 16.70 -9.28
C CYS A 102 3.50 15.38 -9.40
N TRP A 103 4.15 15.16 -10.53
CA TRP A 103 5.02 14.02 -10.71
C TRP A 103 6.41 14.30 -10.15
N ILE A 104 6.95 13.29 -9.51
CA ILE A 104 8.31 13.25 -8.96
C ILE A 104 9.05 12.12 -9.67
N GLU A 105 10.22 12.42 -10.22
CA GLU A 105 11.14 11.44 -10.76
C GLU A 105 12.44 11.47 -9.96
N ASN A 106 12.79 10.34 -9.37
CA ASN A 106 13.90 10.20 -8.44
C ASN A 106 13.76 11.17 -7.24
N ASP A 107 14.53 12.24 -7.25
CA ASP A 107 14.54 13.27 -6.22
C ASP A 107 14.25 14.67 -6.83
N ARG A 108 13.50 14.72 -7.93
CA ARG A 108 13.16 15.96 -8.66
C ARG A 108 11.68 16.01 -9.01
N PHE A 109 11.14 17.20 -8.98
CA PHE A 109 9.80 17.47 -9.51
C PHE A 109 9.86 17.51 -11.05
N VAL A 110 9.05 16.68 -11.71
CA VAL A 110 8.94 16.68 -13.18
C VAL A 110 8.22 17.95 -13.64
N THR A 111 7.22 18.36 -12.87
CA THR A 111 6.48 19.61 -13.12
C THR A 111 6.35 20.39 -11.82
N ILE A 112 6.51 21.73 -11.90
CA ILE A 112 6.44 22.58 -10.72
C ILE A 112 4.98 22.81 -10.30
N PRO A 113 4.61 22.49 -9.05
CA PRO A 113 3.24 22.68 -8.56
C PRO A 113 3.01 24.14 -8.15
N THR A 114 2.61 24.99 -9.08
CA THR A 114 2.40 26.43 -8.87
C THR A 114 0.94 26.84 -8.74
N LYS A 115 0.01 26.02 -9.25
CA LYS A 115 -1.42 26.31 -9.19
C LYS A 115 -1.97 26.02 -7.78
N PRO A 116 -2.56 27.00 -7.10
CA PRO A 116 -3.16 26.75 -5.80
C PRO A 116 -4.49 26.00 -5.94
N VAL A 117 -4.66 24.94 -5.15
CA VAL A 117 -5.96 24.29 -4.94
C VAL A 117 -6.49 24.75 -3.58
N ILE A 118 -7.57 25.53 -3.58
CA ILE A 118 -8.23 25.99 -2.34
C ILE A 118 -9.29 24.99 -1.93
N LYS A 119 -10.13 24.57 -2.87
CA LYS A 119 -11.16 23.55 -2.73
C LYS A 119 -11.38 22.90 -4.08
N SER A 120 -11.34 21.60 -4.15
CA SER A 120 -11.70 20.89 -5.39
C SER A 120 -13.19 20.60 -5.44
N GLU A 121 -13.76 20.59 -6.65
CA GLU A 121 -15.07 20.00 -6.87
C GLU A 121 -14.98 18.46 -6.67
N PRO A 122 -16.08 17.83 -6.21
CA PRO A 122 -16.14 16.38 -6.15
C PRO A 122 -15.94 15.75 -7.54
N LEU A 123 -15.15 14.70 -7.58
CA LEU A 123 -14.95 13.89 -8.78
C LEU A 123 -16.15 12.95 -9.01
N ALA A 124 -16.35 12.51 -10.25
CA ALA A 124 -17.51 11.71 -10.63
C ALA A 124 -17.65 10.39 -9.81
N GLY A 125 -16.53 9.75 -9.48
CA GLY A 125 -16.49 8.55 -8.63
C GLY A 125 -16.43 8.84 -7.13
N GLY A 126 -16.55 10.10 -6.75
CA GLY A 126 -16.40 10.59 -5.37
C GLY A 126 -14.96 11.03 -5.08
N GLY A 127 -14.84 12.01 -4.19
CA GLY A 127 -13.57 12.51 -3.73
C GLY A 127 -13.26 13.95 -4.08
N THR A 128 -12.44 14.52 -3.23
CA THR A 128 -11.92 15.89 -3.38
C THR A 128 -10.43 15.88 -3.08
N PHE A 129 -9.73 16.88 -3.61
CA PHE A 129 -8.34 17.15 -3.24
C PHE A 129 -8.28 18.05 -2.02
N ARG A 130 -7.27 17.84 -1.19
CA ARG A 130 -6.96 18.75 -0.07
C ARG A 130 -6.35 20.03 -0.61
N PRO A 131 -6.50 21.16 0.10
CA PRO A 131 -5.83 22.41 -0.28
C PRO A 131 -4.32 22.24 -0.38
N GLY A 132 -3.71 22.84 -1.38
CA GLY A 132 -2.27 22.85 -1.59
C GLY A 132 -1.86 23.07 -3.05
N PRO A 133 -0.55 23.09 -3.35
CA PRO A 133 -0.04 23.34 -4.68
C PRO A 133 -0.25 22.16 -5.63
N MET A 134 -0.57 22.48 -6.88
CA MET A 134 -0.80 21.54 -7.98
C MET A 134 -0.06 21.98 -9.24
N ALA A 135 0.50 21.04 -9.98
CA ALA A 135 1.03 21.30 -11.31
C ALA A 135 -0.10 21.58 -12.31
N GLU A 136 0.14 22.47 -13.27
CA GLU A 136 -0.89 22.85 -14.26
C GLU A 136 -1.41 21.67 -15.08
N SER A 137 -0.51 20.73 -15.40
CA SER A 137 -0.81 19.52 -16.18
C SER A 137 -1.34 18.36 -15.32
N TRP A 138 -1.52 18.53 -14.00
CA TRP A 138 -1.97 17.45 -13.15
C TRP A 138 -3.42 17.09 -13.43
N ASN A 139 -3.66 15.79 -13.68
CA ASN A 139 -4.99 15.23 -13.88
C ASN A 139 -5.09 13.89 -13.14
N PRO A 140 -6.02 13.72 -12.20
CA PRO A 140 -6.12 12.49 -11.40
C PRO A 140 -6.45 11.25 -12.22
N TYR A 141 -7.11 11.39 -13.37
CA TYR A 141 -7.42 10.26 -14.25
C TYR A 141 -6.18 9.70 -14.96
N ASP A 142 -5.10 10.49 -15.06
CA ASP A 142 -3.84 10.08 -15.69
C ASP A 142 -2.91 9.33 -14.74
N ILE A 143 -3.23 9.27 -13.43
CA ILE A 143 -2.31 8.73 -12.41
C ILE A 143 -2.03 7.26 -12.66
N LEU A 144 -3.05 6.41 -12.67
CA LEU A 144 -2.88 4.97 -12.82
C LEU A 144 -2.27 4.59 -14.18
N PRO A 145 -2.76 5.12 -15.33
CA PRO A 145 -2.13 4.88 -16.62
C PRO A 145 -0.67 5.33 -16.68
N THR A 146 -0.36 6.55 -16.23
CA THR A 146 1.02 7.08 -16.30
C THR A 146 2.00 6.26 -15.47
N MET A 147 1.62 5.90 -14.24
CA MET A 147 2.45 5.02 -13.39
C MET A 147 2.70 3.67 -14.06
N THR A 148 1.66 3.11 -14.68
CA THR A 148 1.77 1.84 -15.40
C THR A 148 2.72 1.97 -16.57
N GLU A 149 2.57 3.00 -17.42
CA GLU A 149 3.46 3.23 -18.56
C GLU A 149 4.91 3.38 -18.12
N LYS A 150 5.18 4.17 -17.07
CA LYS A 150 6.53 4.36 -16.55
C LYS A 150 7.14 3.05 -16.01
N ALA A 151 6.34 2.24 -15.34
CA ALA A 151 6.79 0.92 -14.90
C ALA A 151 7.07 0.00 -16.10
N LEU A 152 6.21 0.01 -17.12
CA LEU A 152 6.39 -0.79 -18.34
C LEU A 152 7.61 -0.35 -19.15
N GLU A 153 7.82 0.98 -19.32
CA GLU A 153 9.02 1.52 -19.96
C GLU A 153 10.28 0.95 -19.28
N TRP A 154 10.35 1.04 -17.97
CA TRP A 154 11.49 0.56 -17.20
C TRP A 154 11.63 -0.97 -17.23
N ILE A 155 10.53 -1.75 -17.13
CA ILE A 155 10.55 -3.21 -17.20
C ILE A 155 11.03 -3.68 -18.58
N ASN A 156 10.61 -3.01 -19.66
CA ASN A 156 11.02 -3.36 -21.03
C ASN A 156 12.51 -3.09 -21.30
N GLU A 157 13.19 -2.32 -20.47
CA GLU A 157 14.66 -2.13 -20.53
C GLU A 157 15.44 -3.23 -19.80
N GLN A 158 14.76 -4.10 -19.06
CA GLN A 158 15.46 -5.17 -18.35
C GLN A 158 15.79 -6.35 -19.26
N SER A 159 16.79 -7.11 -18.86
CA SER A 159 17.18 -8.32 -19.56
C SER A 159 17.27 -9.51 -18.58
N PRO A 160 17.17 -10.76 -19.08
CA PRO A 160 17.31 -11.96 -18.23
C PRO A 160 18.65 -12.05 -17.49
N ASP A 161 19.70 -11.39 -18.01
CA ASP A 161 21.05 -11.42 -17.43
C ASP A 161 21.25 -10.43 -16.27
N GLN A 162 20.33 -9.49 -16.11
CA GLN A 162 20.40 -8.46 -15.07
C GLN A 162 19.20 -8.58 -14.13
N PRO A 163 19.39 -9.08 -12.91
CA PRO A 163 18.29 -9.19 -11.95
C PRO A 163 17.75 -7.80 -11.54
N PHE A 164 16.48 -7.74 -11.26
CA PHE A 164 15.82 -6.50 -10.87
C PHE A 164 14.79 -6.71 -9.76
N PHE A 165 14.50 -5.62 -9.04
CA PHE A 165 13.43 -5.51 -8.05
C PHE A 165 12.57 -4.28 -8.35
N VAL A 166 11.26 -4.49 -8.47
CA VAL A 166 10.28 -3.42 -8.67
C VAL A 166 9.29 -3.39 -7.53
N TYR A 167 9.11 -2.23 -6.93
CA TYR A 167 8.03 -1.91 -6.02
C TYR A 167 6.99 -1.03 -6.73
N LEU A 168 5.89 -1.63 -7.20
CA LEU A 168 4.84 -0.95 -7.94
C LEU A 168 3.65 -0.69 -7.01
N ALA A 169 3.57 0.52 -6.47
CA ALA A 169 2.57 0.95 -5.50
C ALA A 169 1.48 1.79 -6.16
N PHE A 170 0.52 1.13 -6.82
CA PHE A 170 -0.62 1.82 -7.41
C PHE A 170 -1.42 2.60 -6.37
N ASN A 171 -1.92 3.76 -6.76
CA ASN A 171 -2.83 4.55 -5.93
C ASN A 171 -4.25 3.98 -5.93
N SER A 172 -4.61 3.22 -6.96
CA SER A 172 -5.92 2.59 -7.11
C SER A 172 -6.07 1.36 -6.20
N PRO A 173 -7.26 1.07 -5.72
CA PRO A 173 -8.51 1.83 -5.87
C PRO A 173 -8.77 2.83 -4.73
N HIS A 174 -7.71 3.49 -4.19
CA HIS A 174 -7.84 4.51 -3.15
C HIS A 174 -8.64 5.73 -3.66
N TYR A 175 -9.30 6.38 -2.74
CA TYR A 175 -10.04 7.61 -2.95
C TYR A 175 -9.12 8.82 -3.22
N PRO A 176 -9.39 9.69 -4.20
CA PRO A 176 -10.59 9.79 -5.05
C PRO A 176 -10.69 8.68 -6.09
N ILE A 177 -11.93 8.26 -6.39
CA ILE A 177 -12.24 7.20 -7.34
C ILE A 177 -12.30 7.80 -8.75
N VAL A 178 -11.34 7.45 -9.59
CA VAL A 178 -11.10 8.09 -10.89
C VAL A 178 -10.85 7.08 -12.02
N PRO A 179 -11.77 6.14 -12.26
CA PRO A 179 -11.63 5.24 -13.39
C PRO A 179 -11.67 6.00 -14.71
N ASN A 180 -10.86 5.57 -15.68
CA ASN A 180 -10.91 6.12 -17.02
C ASN A 180 -12.21 5.76 -17.76
N LYS A 181 -12.62 6.63 -18.69
CA LYS A 181 -13.91 6.50 -19.40
C LYS A 181 -14.14 5.15 -20.06
N GLU A 182 -13.09 4.51 -20.53
CA GLU A 182 -13.16 3.19 -21.17
C GLU A 182 -13.57 2.07 -20.20
N PHE A 183 -13.44 2.31 -18.88
CA PHE A 183 -13.85 1.38 -17.84
C PHE A 183 -15.22 1.69 -17.24
N HIS A 184 -15.82 2.84 -17.56
CA HIS A 184 -17.11 3.24 -16.99
C HIS A 184 -18.23 2.23 -17.34
N GLY A 185 -18.97 1.81 -16.30
CA GLY A 185 -20.10 0.91 -16.41
C GLY A 185 -19.75 -0.56 -16.65
N LYS A 186 -18.46 -0.94 -16.53
CA LYS A 186 -18.04 -2.34 -16.65
C LYS A 186 -18.33 -3.15 -15.41
N SER A 187 -18.43 -2.49 -14.26
CA SER A 187 -18.73 -3.11 -12.98
C SER A 187 -20.18 -2.90 -12.54
N LYS A 188 -20.70 -3.84 -11.73
CA LYS A 188 -21.96 -3.67 -11.01
C LYS A 188 -21.82 -2.90 -9.70
N ALA A 189 -20.60 -2.56 -9.30
CA ALA A 189 -20.28 -1.81 -8.07
C ALA A 189 -19.94 -0.32 -8.34
N GLY A 190 -20.48 0.24 -9.43
CA GLY A 190 -20.28 1.63 -9.81
C GLY A 190 -18.82 1.99 -10.10
N TYR A 191 -18.49 3.26 -10.01
CA TYR A 191 -17.12 3.76 -10.33
C TYR A 191 -16.01 3.10 -9.54
N TYR A 192 -16.26 2.68 -8.29
CA TYR A 192 -15.26 1.94 -7.53
C TYR A 192 -14.92 0.60 -8.19
N GLY A 193 -15.94 -0.17 -8.57
CA GLY A 193 -15.74 -1.43 -9.26
C GLY A 193 -15.10 -1.25 -10.64
N ASP A 194 -15.45 -0.19 -11.36
CA ASP A 194 -14.80 0.18 -12.62
C ASP A 194 -13.30 0.48 -12.41
N PHE A 195 -12.93 1.15 -11.31
CA PHE A 195 -11.56 1.44 -10.96
C PHE A 195 -10.77 0.20 -10.53
N VAL A 196 -11.43 -0.77 -9.90
CA VAL A 196 -10.83 -2.09 -9.62
C VAL A 196 -10.56 -2.85 -10.92
N ILE A 197 -11.51 -2.82 -11.89
CA ILE A 197 -11.33 -3.44 -13.21
C ILE A 197 -10.16 -2.77 -13.97
N GLU A 198 -10.04 -1.46 -13.91
CA GLU A 198 -8.90 -0.74 -14.49
C GLU A 198 -7.59 -1.16 -13.82
N THR A 199 -7.57 -1.26 -12.49
CA THR A 199 -6.39 -1.73 -11.75
C THR A 199 -5.96 -3.13 -12.20
N ASP A 200 -6.91 -4.05 -12.31
CA ASP A 200 -6.67 -5.41 -12.79
C ASP A 200 -6.11 -5.42 -14.22
N ALA A 201 -6.66 -4.58 -15.10
CA ALA A 201 -6.16 -4.42 -16.46
C ALA A 201 -4.71 -3.92 -16.49
N MET A 202 -4.33 -2.99 -15.60
CA MET A 202 -2.95 -2.50 -15.49
C MET A 202 -1.99 -3.58 -14.96
N VAL A 203 -2.42 -4.37 -14.00
CA VAL A 203 -1.66 -5.57 -13.55
C VAL A 203 -1.46 -6.54 -14.71
N GLY A 204 -2.52 -6.81 -15.49
CA GLY A 204 -2.44 -7.64 -16.70
C GLY A 204 -1.40 -7.15 -17.69
N ARG A 205 -1.29 -5.83 -17.90
CA ARG A 205 -0.26 -5.24 -18.77
C ARG A 205 1.16 -5.48 -18.26
N VAL A 206 1.39 -5.42 -16.94
CA VAL A 206 2.69 -5.73 -16.32
C VAL A 206 3.06 -7.20 -16.56
N LEU A 207 2.12 -8.12 -16.33
CA LEU A 207 2.34 -9.55 -16.57
C LEU A 207 2.67 -9.83 -18.05
N ILE A 208 1.94 -9.21 -18.98
CA ILE A 208 2.22 -9.32 -20.43
C ILE A 208 3.61 -8.76 -20.78
N ALA A 209 4.04 -7.67 -20.16
CA ALA A 209 5.38 -7.12 -20.42
C ALA A 209 6.49 -8.08 -19.96
N LEU A 210 6.34 -8.70 -18.79
CA LEU A 210 7.27 -9.72 -18.31
C LEU A 210 7.33 -10.93 -19.24
N GLU A 211 6.20 -11.38 -19.76
CA GLU A 211 6.14 -12.50 -20.73
C GLU A 211 6.82 -12.14 -22.05
N LYS A 212 6.51 -10.99 -22.63
CA LYS A 212 7.09 -10.51 -23.89
C LYS A 212 8.59 -10.25 -23.78
N GLY A 213 9.05 -9.82 -22.61
CA GLY A 213 10.48 -9.61 -22.32
C GLY A 213 11.25 -10.91 -22.03
N GLY A 214 10.59 -12.08 -21.99
CA GLY A 214 11.21 -13.35 -21.59
C GLY A 214 11.64 -13.39 -20.12
N LEU A 215 11.05 -12.54 -19.28
CA LEU A 215 11.40 -12.37 -17.87
C LEU A 215 10.49 -13.19 -16.93
N ALA A 216 9.30 -13.60 -17.41
CA ALA A 216 8.23 -14.15 -16.59
C ALA A 216 8.61 -15.42 -15.84
N GLU A 217 9.38 -16.32 -16.46
CA GLU A 217 9.75 -17.64 -15.89
C GLU A 217 10.68 -17.51 -14.66
N ASN A 218 11.46 -16.43 -14.59
CA ASN A 218 12.38 -16.18 -13.47
C ASN A 218 12.00 -14.93 -12.67
N THR A 219 10.72 -14.56 -12.66
CA THR A 219 10.21 -13.41 -11.90
C THR A 219 9.19 -13.86 -10.86
N LEU A 220 9.49 -13.60 -9.60
CA LEU A 220 8.53 -13.69 -8.51
C LEU A 220 7.65 -12.44 -8.53
N VAL A 221 6.35 -12.61 -8.81
CA VAL A 221 5.36 -11.54 -8.77
C VAL A 221 4.47 -11.71 -7.54
N ILE A 222 4.34 -10.67 -6.74
CA ILE A 222 3.48 -10.62 -5.57
C ILE A 222 2.46 -9.51 -5.75
N PHE A 223 1.18 -9.84 -5.68
CA PHE A 223 0.07 -8.89 -5.67
C PHE A 223 -0.55 -8.84 -4.28
N SER A 224 -0.67 -7.62 -3.74
CA SER A 224 -1.29 -7.39 -2.42
C SER A 224 -1.87 -5.97 -2.34
N ALA A 225 -2.40 -5.61 -1.17
CA ALA A 225 -2.86 -4.26 -0.86
C ALA A 225 -2.33 -3.83 0.51
N ASP A 226 -2.29 -2.52 0.76
CA ASP A 226 -1.74 -1.94 1.99
C ASP A 226 -2.70 -2.07 3.19
N ASN A 227 -4.02 -2.09 2.95
CA ASN A 227 -5.07 -2.21 3.96
C ASN A 227 -6.40 -2.65 3.34
N GLY A 228 -7.37 -2.97 4.19
CA GLY A 228 -8.73 -3.25 3.78
C GLY A 228 -9.46 -2.03 3.20
N ALA A 229 -10.71 -2.25 2.77
CA ALA A 229 -11.53 -1.23 2.11
C ALA A 229 -11.76 0.00 2.99
N GLU A 230 -11.78 1.19 2.38
CA GLU A 230 -12.12 2.45 3.06
C GLU A 230 -13.60 2.50 3.46
N THR A 231 -13.99 3.38 4.38
CA THR A 231 -15.37 3.55 4.89
C THR A 231 -16.44 3.76 3.81
N HIS A 232 -16.07 4.23 2.63
CA HIS A 232 -16.98 4.26 1.46
C HIS A 232 -17.49 2.88 1.01
N ALA A 233 -17.00 1.78 1.62
CA ALA A 233 -17.58 0.45 1.46
C ALA A 233 -19.04 0.39 1.95
N PHE A 234 -19.40 1.17 2.96
CA PHE A 234 -20.78 1.26 3.44
C PHE A 234 -21.71 1.91 2.41
N GLU A 235 -21.26 2.99 1.76
CA GLU A 235 -21.99 3.62 0.68
C GLU A 235 -22.20 2.66 -0.52
N ARG A 236 -21.19 1.83 -0.83
CA ARG A 236 -21.32 0.80 -1.88
C ARG A 236 -22.26 -0.32 -1.51
N LEU A 237 -22.27 -0.73 -0.24
CA LEU A 237 -23.26 -1.70 0.26
C LEU A 237 -24.68 -1.18 0.07
N GLU A 238 -24.92 0.11 0.35
CA GLU A 238 -26.22 0.75 0.18
C GLU A 238 -26.63 0.84 -1.29
N ALA A 239 -25.72 1.36 -2.14
CA ALA A 239 -26.03 1.69 -3.52
C ALA A 239 -26.04 0.48 -4.46
N PHE A 240 -25.22 -0.54 -4.18
CA PHE A 240 -24.94 -1.63 -5.12
C PHE A 240 -25.01 -3.02 -4.49
N ASP A 241 -25.39 -3.13 -3.22
CA ASP A 241 -25.38 -4.39 -2.47
C ASP A 241 -24.00 -5.09 -2.50
N GLN A 242 -22.93 -4.29 -2.54
CA GLN A 242 -21.56 -4.75 -2.60
C GLN A 242 -20.79 -4.42 -1.32
N TRP A 243 -20.40 -5.45 -0.57
CA TRP A 243 -19.54 -5.32 0.59
C TRP A 243 -18.10 -5.67 0.26
N SER A 244 -17.19 -4.70 0.39
CA SER A 244 -15.80 -4.83 -0.08
C SER A 244 -14.92 -5.68 0.82
N SER A 245 -15.32 -5.96 2.06
CA SER A 245 -14.58 -6.81 2.99
C SER A 245 -15.03 -8.28 2.97
N GLY A 246 -15.89 -8.67 2.02
CA GLY A 246 -16.40 -10.04 1.88
C GLY A 246 -17.19 -10.49 3.11
N LYS A 247 -16.79 -11.57 3.75
CA LYS A 247 -17.44 -12.06 4.98
C LYS A 247 -16.92 -11.42 6.27
N TYR A 248 -15.89 -10.56 6.18
CA TYR A 248 -15.20 -10.01 7.34
C TYR A 248 -15.82 -8.70 7.78
N ARG A 249 -15.91 -8.52 9.10
CA ARG A 249 -16.29 -7.26 9.72
C ARG A 249 -15.19 -6.23 9.59
N GLY A 250 -15.60 -4.96 9.47
CA GLY A 250 -14.72 -3.82 9.51
C GLY A 250 -14.20 -3.36 8.16
N VAL A 251 -13.59 -2.21 8.20
CA VAL A 251 -13.01 -1.49 7.06
C VAL A 251 -11.65 -0.89 7.48
N LYS A 252 -10.95 -0.24 6.58
CA LYS A 252 -9.67 0.46 6.85
C LYS A 252 -9.73 1.24 8.17
N ARG A 253 -8.71 1.11 8.99
CA ARG A 253 -8.55 1.66 10.35
C ARG A 253 -9.29 0.91 11.46
N ASP A 254 -10.17 -0.04 11.14
CA ASP A 254 -10.70 -0.95 12.13
C ASP A 254 -9.68 -2.04 12.47
N ILE A 255 -9.72 -2.55 13.70
CA ILE A 255 -8.88 -3.68 14.12
C ILE A 255 -9.51 -5.02 13.77
N TYR A 256 -10.75 -5.04 13.30
CA TYR A 256 -11.41 -6.22 12.75
C TYR A 256 -10.73 -6.69 11.45
N GLU A 257 -10.94 -7.96 11.09
CA GLU A 257 -10.29 -8.59 9.92
C GLU A 257 -10.45 -7.79 8.62
N GLY A 258 -11.62 -7.20 8.35
CA GLY A 258 -11.87 -6.40 7.15
C GLY A 258 -11.00 -5.15 7.03
N GLY A 259 -10.38 -4.70 8.13
CA GLY A 259 -9.50 -3.53 8.11
C GLY A 259 -8.07 -3.84 7.61
N HIS A 260 -7.62 -5.09 7.70
CA HIS A 260 -6.23 -5.46 7.40
C HIS A 260 -6.05 -6.82 6.71
N ARG A 261 -7.10 -7.59 6.52
CA ARG A 261 -7.06 -8.79 5.70
C ARG A 261 -7.17 -8.41 4.23
N VAL A 262 -6.06 -8.58 3.51
CA VAL A 262 -5.89 -8.14 2.11
C VAL A 262 -5.58 -9.33 1.21
N PRO A 263 -5.78 -9.21 -0.13
CA PRO A 263 -5.30 -10.22 -1.07
C PRO A 263 -3.80 -10.43 -0.92
N PHE A 264 -3.35 -11.67 -1.03
CA PHE A 264 -1.94 -12.03 -1.13
C PHE A 264 -1.81 -13.13 -2.17
N ILE A 265 -1.43 -12.76 -3.38
CA ILE A 265 -1.36 -13.65 -4.55
C ILE A 265 0.08 -13.66 -5.04
N VAL A 266 0.62 -14.86 -5.23
CA VAL A 266 2.01 -15.05 -5.63
C VAL A 266 2.08 -15.88 -6.91
N ARG A 267 2.89 -15.42 -7.87
CA ARG A 267 3.21 -16.17 -9.08
C ARG A 267 4.72 -16.26 -9.23
N TRP A 268 5.22 -17.48 -9.33
CA TRP A 268 6.63 -17.77 -9.62
C TRP A 268 6.73 -19.06 -10.41
N PRO A 269 6.67 -19.01 -11.74
CA PRO A 269 6.69 -20.20 -12.58
C PRO A 269 7.89 -21.11 -12.28
N GLY A 270 7.68 -22.41 -12.29
CA GLY A 270 8.72 -23.38 -11.99
C GLY A 270 9.16 -23.48 -10.52
N GLN A 271 8.73 -22.58 -9.65
CA GLN A 271 9.05 -22.58 -8.21
C GLN A 271 7.82 -22.77 -7.33
N ILE A 272 6.67 -22.28 -7.76
CA ILE A 272 5.39 -22.35 -7.03
C ILE A 272 4.38 -23.08 -7.92
N GLU A 273 3.68 -24.06 -7.35
CA GLU A 273 2.63 -24.81 -8.05
C GLU A 273 1.45 -23.88 -8.40
N ALA A 274 1.02 -23.95 -9.64
CA ALA A 274 -0.12 -23.16 -10.11
C ALA A 274 -1.42 -23.62 -9.45
N GLY A 275 -2.19 -22.68 -8.90
CA GLY A 275 -3.45 -22.96 -8.22
C GLY A 275 -3.28 -23.44 -6.77
N ALA A 276 -2.06 -23.51 -6.23
CA ALA A 276 -1.84 -23.81 -4.82
C ALA A 276 -2.51 -22.75 -3.93
N VAL A 277 -3.06 -23.21 -2.80
CA VAL A 277 -3.70 -22.38 -1.77
C VAL A 277 -3.13 -22.75 -0.42
N SER A 278 -2.84 -21.77 0.41
CA SER A 278 -2.38 -21.97 1.79
C SER A 278 -3.27 -21.19 2.76
N ASP A 279 -3.65 -21.82 3.86
CA ASP A 279 -4.36 -21.20 4.98
C ASP A 279 -3.41 -20.65 6.05
N GLU A 280 -2.10 -20.66 5.79
CA GLU A 280 -1.10 -20.18 6.74
C GLU A 280 -1.26 -18.67 7.00
N VAL A 281 -1.12 -18.29 8.27
CA VAL A 281 -1.19 -16.88 8.66
C VAL A 281 0.13 -16.20 8.30
N VAL A 282 0.07 -15.32 7.32
CA VAL A 282 1.22 -14.57 6.80
C VAL A 282 1.03 -13.06 6.96
N SER A 283 2.11 -12.32 6.97
CA SER A 283 2.10 -10.87 7.03
C SER A 283 3.04 -10.27 5.98
N GLN A 284 2.74 -9.09 5.48
CA GLN A 284 3.64 -8.41 4.53
C GLN A 284 5.03 -8.10 5.10
N VAL A 285 5.18 -8.05 6.42
CA VAL A 285 6.51 -7.91 7.05
C VAL A 285 7.41 -9.12 6.79
N ASP A 286 6.81 -10.29 6.53
CA ASP A 286 7.50 -11.55 6.28
C ASP A 286 8.29 -11.54 4.96
N LEU A 287 7.96 -10.63 4.05
CA LEU A 287 8.67 -10.50 2.77
C LEU A 287 10.15 -10.11 2.93
N ALA A 288 10.52 -9.43 4.00
CA ALA A 288 11.91 -8.98 4.19
C ALA A 288 12.88 -10.17 4.37
N VAL A 289 12.59 -11.09 5.29
CA VAL A 289 13.41 -12.31 5.48
C VAL A 289 13.27 -13.25 4.28
N THR A 290 12.06 -13.36 3.71
CA THR A 290 11.82 -14.18 2.50
C THR A 290 12.68 -13.74 1.33
N PHE A 291 12.72 -12.44 1.03
CA PHE A 291 13.57 -11.91 -0.04
C PHE A 291 15.05 -12.06 0.26
N ALA A 292 15.47 -11.82 1.52
CA ALA A 292 16.85 -12.03 1.91
C ALA A 292 17.31 -13.47 1.67
N ASP A 293 16.46 -14.45 1.99
CA ASP A 293 16.73 -15.87 1.74
C ASP A 293 16.80 -16.17 0.24
N ILE A 294 15.83 -15.71 -0.55
CA ILE A 294 15.79 -15.90 -2.01
C ILE A 294 17.08 -15.41 -2.69
N ILE A 295 17.59 -14.24 -2.25
CA ILE A 295 18.80 -13.64 -2.85
C ILE A 295 20.10 -14.04 -2.13
N GLY A 296 20.03 -14.90 -1.13
CA GLY A 296 21.19 -15.33 -0.33
C GLY A 296 21.87 -14.15 0.41
N TYR A 297 21.07 -13.24 1.00
CA TYR A 297 21.57 -12.10 1.78
C TYR A 297 21.56 -12.44 3.27
N PRO A 298 22.71 -12.41 3.98
CA PRO A 298 22.75 -12.67 5.41
C PRO A 298 22.17 -11.48 6.18
N LEU A 299 21.07 -11.71 6.90
CA LEU A 299 20.49 -10.71 7.79
C LEU A 299 21.10 -10.79 9.19
N GLY A 300 21.37 -9.65 9.80
CA GLY A 300 21.67 -9.54 11.22
C GLY A 300 20.43 -9.87 12.07
N SER A 301 20.63 -10.34 13.28
CA SER A 301 19.56 -10.73 14.21
C SER A 301 18.71 -9.55 14.71
N ASP A 302 19.17 -8.33 14.51
CA ASP A 302 18.56 -7.07 14.95
C ASP A 302 17.75 -6.36 13.85
N VAL A 303 17.74 -6.91 12.63
CA VAL A 303 16.96 -6.38 11.51
C VAL A 303 15.79 -7.31 11.18
N ALA A 304 14.73 -6.76 10.56
CA ALA A 304 13.54 -7.49 10.14
C ALA A 304 12.93 -8.39 11.24
N ILE A 305 12.97 -7.94 12.49
CA ILE A 305 12.70 -8.71 13.71
C ILE A 305 11.27 -9.26 13.85
N ASP A 306 10.33 -8.76 13.04
CA ASP A 306 8.95 -9.26 13.00
C ASP A 306 8.69 -10.19 11.81
N SER A 307 9.70 -10.42 10.98
CA SER A 307 9.60 -11.13 9.71
C SER A 307 9.91 -12.63 9.88
N TYR A 308 9.11 -13.46 9.23
CA TYR A 308 9.30 -14.91 9.10
C TYR A 308 9.54 -15.26 7.63
N ASN A 309 10.30 -16.32 7.39
CA ASN A 309 10.58 -16.77 6.03
C ASN A 309 9.38 -17.50 5.43
N LEU A 310 8.75 -16.91 4.41
CA LEU A 310 7.61 -17.50 3.71
C LEU A 310 8.02 -18.51 2.63
N LEU A 311 9.29 -18.63 2.28
CA LEU A 311 9.73 -19.41 1.13
C LEU A 311 9.26 -20.87 1.17
N PRO A 312 9.33 -21.60 2.31
CA PRO A 312 8.81 -22.96 2.40
C PRO A 312 7.29 -23.04 2.15
N VAL A 313 6.52 -22.08 2.69
CA VAL A 313 5.07 -21.99 2.44
C VAL A 313 4.77 -21.78 0.97
N LEU A 314 5.47 -20.86 0.33
CA LEU A 314 5.29 -20.52 -1.08
C LEU A 314 5.62 -21.69 -2.01
N LYS A 315 6.63 -22.47 -1.67
CA LYS A 315 7.06 -23.64 -2.46
C LYS A 315 6.30 -24.92 -2.13
N GLY A 316 5.46 -24.93 -1.09
CA GLY A 316 4.79 -26.13 -0.61
C GLY A 316 5.75 -27.14 0.01
N GLU A 317 6.90 -26.69 0.52
CA GLU A 317 7.90 -27.51 1.21
C GLU A 317 7.44 -27.83 2.64
N ASP A 318 8.06 -28.83 3.26
CA ASP A 318 7.83 -29.15 4.68
C ASP A 318 8.45 -28.06 5.58
N TYR A 319 7.71 -27.64 6.59
CA TYR A 319 8.17 -26.69 7.61
C TYR A 319 7.38 -26.92 8.92
N ASP A 320 7.92 -26.42 10.03
CA ASP A 320 7.23 -26.48 11.33
C ASP A 320 6.00 -25.56 11.31
N ARG A 321 4.80 -26.16 11.48
CA ARG A 321 3.53 -25.45 11.47
C ARG A 321 3.02 -25.15 12.87
N PRO A 322 2.37 -23.99 13.10
CA PRO A 322 2.24 -22.87 12.14
C PRO A 322 3.55 -22.10 11.97
N LEU A 323 3.77 -21.51 10.81
CA LEU A 323 4.93 -20.65 10.56
C LEU A 323 5.01 -19.52 11.59
N ARG A 324 3.86 -18.99 11.95
CA ARG A 324 3.69 -17.90 12.91
C ARG A 324 2.69 -18.31 13.98
N THR A 325 3.16 -18.45 15.23
CA THR A 325 2.30 -18.84 16.35
C THR A 325 1.29 -17.77 16.74
N ALA A 326 1.64 -16.49 16.53
CA ALA A 326 0.77 -15.36 16.80
C ALA A 326 1.09 -14.18 15.88
N THR A 327 0.09 -13.34 15.64
CA THR A 327 0.23 -12.07 14.92
C THR A 327 -0.38 -10.95 15.73
N VAL A 328 0.40 -9.88 15.94
CA VAL A 328 -0.11 -8.65 16.55
C VAL A 328 -0.52 -7.70 15.45
N GLN A 329 -1.72 -7.19 15.54
CA GLN A 329 -2.29 -6.18 14.65
C GLN A 329 -2.45 -4.87 15.41
N ASN A 330 -2.33 -3.76 14.72
CA ASN A 330 -2.48 -2.42 15.28
C ASN A 330 -3.25 -1.54 14.32
N THR A 331 -4.02 -0.62 14.85
CA THR A 331 -4.69 0.40 14.03
C THR A 331 -4.50 1.79 14.62
N SER A 332 -4.64 2.81 13.80
CA SER A 332 -4.87 4.18 14.26
C SER A 332 -6.33 4.27 14.75
N PRO A 333 -6.62 4.51 15.97
CA PRO A 333 -5.95 5.27 17.03
C PRO A 333 -5.27 4.44 18.15
N GLY A 334 -4.51 3.43 17.82
CA GLY A 334 -3.69 2.75 18.82
C GLY A 334 -4.35 1.55 19.50
N LYS A 335 -5.36 0.93 18.85
CA LYS A 335 -5.90 -0.37 19.30
C LYS A 335 -4.99 -1.49 18.87
N PHE A 336 -4.91 -2.54 19.66
CA PHE A 336 -4.16 -3.75 19.36
C PHE A 336 -5.08 -4.96 19.36
N ALA A 337 -4.73 -5.93 18.53
CA ALA A 337 -5.29 -7.27 18.58
C ALA A 337 -4.17 -8.30 18.52
N LEU A 338 -4.38 -9.41 19.20
CA LEU A 338 -3.53 -10.60 19.12
C LEU A 338 -4.32 -11.70 18.44
N ARG A 339 -3.83 -12.20 17.33
CA ARG A 339 -4.35 -13.37 16.66
C ARG A 339 -3.46 -14.59 16.96
N GLN A 340 -4.07 -15.69 17.39
CA GLN A 340 -3.43 -16.99 17.55
C GLN A 340 -4.33 -18.07 16.95
N GLY A 341 -3.90 -18.63 15.83
CA GLY A 341 -4.74 -19.53 15.05
C GLY A 341 -6.03 -18.84 14.60
N ASP A 342 -7.17 -19.43 14.98
CA ASP A 342 -8.50 -18.88 14.67
C ASP A 342 -9.00 -17.88 15.71
N TRP A 343 -8.32 -17.71 16.82
CA TRP A 343 -8.72 -16.80 17.89
C TRP A 343 -8.10 -15.42 17.72
N VAL A 344 -8.93 -14.39 17.91
CA VAL A 344 -8.51 -12.98 17.91
C VAL A 344 -8.98 -12.32 19.20
N LEU A 345 -8.03 -11.83 19.98
CA LEU A 345 -8.28 -10.99 21.15
C LEU A 345 -8.03 -9.53 20.76
N ILE A 346 -9.06 -8.70 20.83
CA ILE A 346 -8.95 -7.25 20.64
C ILE A 346 -8.87 -6.58 22.02
N ASP A 347 -7.77 -5.86 22.28
CA ASP A 347 -7.56 -5.11 23.54
C ASP A 347 -8.24 -3.74 23.45
N ALA A 348 -9.55 -3.75 23.27
CA ALA A 348 -10.41 -2.56 23.26
C ALA A 348 -11.88 -2.94 23.41
N SER A 349 -12.70 -1.98 23.84
CA SER A 349 -14.17 -2.13 23.96
C SER A 349 -14.89 -2.28 22.60
N SER A 350 -14.25 -1.89 21.51
CA SER A 350 -14.72 -2.06 20.13
C SER A 350 -13.52 -2.14 19.19
N GLY A 351 -13.63 -2.98 18.16
CA GLY A 351 -12.65 -3.05 17.08
C GLY A 351 -12.77 -1.94 16.05
N ALA A 352 -13.88 -1.22 16.01
CA ALA A 352 -14.11 -0.16 15.05
C ALA A 352 -13.33 1.12 15.40
N ALA A 353 -12.76 1.79 14.39
CA ALA A 353 -12.12 3.09 14.54
C ALA A 353 -13.13 4.24 14.69
N ARG A 354 -14.34 4.03 14.21
CA ARG A 354 -15.46 4.97 14.27
C ARG A 354 -16.69 4.27 14.84
N LYS A 355 -17.71 5.06 15.23
CA LYS A 355 -19.00 4.49 15.63
C LYS A 355 -19.60 3.72 14.44
N GLU A 356 -19.88 2.44 14.64
CA GLU A 356 -20.57 1.62 13.67
C GLU A 356 -22.06 1.99 13.64
N GLU A 357 -22.60 2.17 12.44
CA GLU A 357 -24.01 2.49 12.27
C GLU A 357 -24.84 1.21 12.27
N LYS A 358 -25.84 1.18 13.17
CA LYS A 358 -26.64 -0.03 13.44
C LYS A 358 -27.26 -0.63 12.17
N HIS A 359 -27.76 0.19 11.25
CA HIS A 359 -28.40 -0.30 10.03
C HIS A 359 -27.43 -1.05 9.09
N TYR A 360 -26.14 -0.67 9.04
CA TYR A 360 -25.14 -1.42 8.28
C TYR A 360 -24.81 -2.76 8.92
N LEU A 361 -24.73 -2.79 10.26
CA LEU A 361 -24.51 -4.03 10.99
C LEU A 361 -25.68 -5.01 10.77
N GLU A 362 -26.92 -4.55 10.87
CA GLU A 362 -28.12 -5.36 10.61
C GLU A 362 -28.12 -5.91 9.18
N ARG A 363 -27.75 -5.08 8.17
CA ARG A 363 -27.68 -5.51 6.78
C ARG A 363 -26.60 -6.57 6.51
N LEU A 364 -25.50 -6.49 7.26
CA LEU A 364 -24.40 -7.46 7.18
C LEU A 364 -24.64 -8.70 8.08
N GLY A 365 -25.74 -8.74 8.83
CA GLY A 365 -26.02 -9.79 9.81
C GLY A 365 -25.08 -9.76 11.02
N LEU A 366 -24.51 -8.61 11.35
CA LEU A 366 -23.55 -8.43 12.43
C LEU A 366 -24.21 -7.86 13.67
N GLU A 367 -23.77 -8.30 14.84
CA GLU A 367 -24.21 -7.74 16.12
C GLU A 367 -23.48 -6.44 16.44
N ALA A 368 -24.24 -5.48 17.05
CA ALA A 368 -23.64 -4.29 17.63
C ALA A 368 -23.00 -4.66 18.98
N TYR A 369 -21.70 -4.47 19.11
CA TYR A 369 -21.05 -4.57 20.41
C TYR A 369 -21.21 -3.21 21.13
N GLY A 370 -21.90 -3.24 22.28
CA GLY A 370 -21.98 -2.08 23.16
C GLY A 370 -20.61 -1.69 23.72
N GLU A 371 -20.51 -0.50 24.32
CA GLU A 371 -19.31 -0.12 25.08
C GLU A 371 -19.12 -1.13 26.23
N ARG A 372 -18.08 -1.94 26.12
CA ARG A 372 -17.65 -2.87 27.16
C ARG A 372 -16.36 -2.34 27.78
N ASN A 373 -16.18 -2.56 29.06
CA ASN A 373 -14.92 -2.22 29.74
C ASN A 373 -13.86 -3.32 29.59
N GLU A 374 -14.16 -4.36 28.83
CA GLU A 374 -13.35 -5.56 28.64
C GLU A 374 -13.03 -5.73 27.16
N GLY A 375 -11.93 -6.43 26.86
CA GLY A 375 -11.56 -6.78 25.50
C GLY A 375 -12.59 -7.70 24.81
N LEU A 376 -12.46 -7.84 23.48
CA LEU A 376 -13.32 -8.68 22.65
C LEU A 376 -12.53 -9.92 22.21
N LEU A 377 -13.15 -11.09 22.30
CA LEU A 377 -12.55 -12.36 21.84
C LEU A 377 -13.46 -12.97 20.78
N PHE A 378 -12.88 -13.28 19.61
CA PHE A 378 -13.57 -13.87 18.46
C PHE A 378 -12.92 -15.18 18.06
N ASN A 379 -13.72 -16.11 17.52
CA ASN A 379 -13.25 -17.27 16.78
C ASN A 379 -13.57 -17.06 15.30
N LEU A 380 -12.56 -16.82 14.47
CA LEU A 380 -12.73 -16.49 13.05
C LEU A 380 -13.33 -17.61 12.19
N LYS A 381 -13.47 -18.85 12.69
CA LYS A 381 -14.22 -19.91 12.01
C LYS A 381 -15.72 -19.76 12.20
N GLU A 382 -16.13 -19.26 13.35
CA GLU A 382 -17.53 -19.17 13.78
C GLU A 382 -18.07 -17.75 13.62
N ASP A 383 -17.18 -16.75 13.82
CA ASP A 383 -17.50 -15.30 13.80
C ASP A 383 -16.37 -14.53 13.08
N PRO A 384 -16.27 -14.66 11.76
CA PRO A 384 -15.21 -14.07 10.93
C PRO A 384 -15.29 -12.54 10.77
#